data_ee01e452aa298890561086d0d9db5012
#
_entry.id   ee01e452aa298890561086d0d9db5012
#
_cell.length_a   1.000
_cell.length_b   1.000
_cell.length_c   1.000
_cell.angle_alpha   90.00
_cell.angle_beta   90.00
_cell.angle_gamma   90.00
#
_symmetry.space_group_name_H-M   'P 1'
#
loop_
_entity.id
_entity.type
_entity.pdbx_description
1 polymer ?
#
loop_
_entity_poly.entity_id
_entity_poly.type
_entity_poly.pdbx_seq_one_letter_code
_entity_poly.pdbx_strand_id
1 'polypeptide(L)'
;MTTSDWIEILGILASLITSIIAIIISVKTLQQNNKMIEESTRPVLTIYSKYVDNHLYIILKNFGNSPCIVDSIQTDLNITNEEKQPFTGNPYENISGATIPPKKSIICTLIPYSLKKRNFKFVIKYHSQSKSYTDECEVNCDADNIFPDLYPTIDPKNHGDIIALKTMAHAIQNIHKQNL
;
A
#
# COMPACT_ATOMS: atom_id res chain seq x y z
N MET A 1 -34.49 47.02 40.65
CA MET A 1 -34.40 46.03 39.61
C MET A 1 -35.79 45.52 39.30
N THR A 2 -36.23 45.75 38.11
CA THR A 2 -37.56 45.30 37.66
C THR A 2 -37.47 43.83 37.16
N THR A 3 -38.62 43.16 37.06
CA THR A 3 -38.65 41.79 36.46
C THR A 3 -38.10 41.75 35.03
N SER A 4 -38.19 42.88 34.30
CA SER A 4 -37.62 43.04 32.96
C SER A 4 -36.10 42.99 32.99
N ASP A 5 -35.43 43.63 33.95
CA ASP A 5 -33.95 43.65 34.06
C ASP A 5 -33.40 42.28 34.31
N TRP A 6 -34.09 41.38 35.03
CA TRP A 6 -33.70 40.01 35.27
C TRP A 6 -33.81 39.13 34.00
N ILE A 7 -34.81 39.35 33.16
CA ILE A 7 -35.02 38.65 31.93
C ILE A 7 -33.89 39.00 30.92
N GLU A 8 -33.51 40.29 30.85
CA GLU A 8 -32.40 40.72 29.99
C GLU A 8 -31.06 40.13 30.43
N ILE A 9 -30.77 40.13 31.72
CA ILE A 9 -29.53 39.55 32.25
C ILE A 9 -29.46 38.04 31.94
N LEU A 10 -30.55 37.30 32.15
CA LEU A 10 -30.63 35.88 31.82
C LEU A 10 -30.46 35.63 30.32
N GLY A 11 -31.02 36.45 29.46
CA GLY A 11 -30.85 36.38 28.02
C GLY A 11 -29.41 36.58 27.59
N ILE A 12 -28.70 37.57 28.15
CA ILE A 12 -27.29 37.82 27.89
C ILE A 12 -26.42 36.65 28.35
N LEU A 13 -26.65 36.13 29.56
CA LEU A 13 -25.92 34.97 30.08
C LEU A 13 -26.13 33.71 29.22
N ALA A 14 -27.35 33.42 28.81
CA ALA A 14 -27.68 32.31 27.96
C ALA A 14 -26.99 32.44 26.60
N SER A 15 -26.98 33.63 25.98
CA SER A 15 -26.29 33.86 24.71
C SER A 15 -24.77 33.73 24.83
N LEU A 16 -24.17 34.15 25.93
CA LEU A 16 -22.75 33.99 26.19
C LEU A 16 -22.36 32.50 26.31
N ILE A 17 -23.14 31.73 27.07
CA ILE A 17 -22.91 30.30 27.25
C ILE A 17 -23.03 29.55 25.91
N THR A 18 -24.07 29.83 25.14
CA THR A 18 -24.26 29.21 23.82
C THR A 18 -23.14 29.56 22.85
N SER A 19 -22.64 30.80 22.88
CA SER A 19 -21.51 31.23 22.06
C SER A 19 -20.22 30.48 22.41
N ILE A 20 -19.94 30.28 23.70
CA ILE A 20 -18.77 29.51 24.15
C ILE A 20 -18.86 28.04 23.69
N ILE A 21 -20.04 27.44 23.87
CA ILE A 21 -20.29 26.06 23.41
C ILE A 21 -20.09 25.96 21.90
N ALA A 22 -20.61 26.88 21.12
CA ALA A 22 -20.45 26.93 19.67
C ALA A 22 -18.96 26.98 19.24
N ILE A 23 -18.17 27.82 19.93
CA ILE A 23 -16.72 27.90 19.68
C ILE A 23 -16.02 26.56 19.96
N ILE A 24 -16.32 25.93 21.10
CA ILE A 24 -15.73 24.62 21.45
C ILE A 24 -16.07 23.56 20.41
N ILE A 25 -17.34 23.50 19.98
CA ILE A 25 -17.78 22.57 18.94
C ILE A 25 -17.04 22.86 17.64
N SER A 26 -16.93 24.10 17.21
CA SER A 26 -16.25 24.51 15.99
C SER A 26 -14.78 24.10 15.98
N VAL A 27 -14.07 24.33 17.09
CA VAL A 27 -12.65 23.92 17.21
C VAL A 27 -12.50 22.41 17.16
N LYS A 28 -13.34 21.64 17.85
CA LYS A 28 -13.32 20.18 17.80
C LYS A 28 -13.62 19.65 16.39
N THR A 29 -14.61 20.22 15.72
CA THR A 29 -14.96 19.84 14.34
C THR A 29 -13.80 20.10 13.39
N LEU A 30 -13.13 21.26 13.53
CA LEU A 30 -11.96 21.58 12.71
C LEU A 30 -10.81 20.58 12.94
N GLN A 31 -10.54 20.23 14.20
CA GLN A 31 -9.52 19.23 14.52
C GLN A 31 -9.86 17.85 13.94
N GLN A 32 -11.12 17.42 14.02
CA GLN A 32 -11.58 16.17 13.41
C GLN A 32 -11.44 16.18 11.90
N ASN A 33 -11.84 17.27 11.24
CA ASN A 33 -11.72 17.42 9.80
C ASN A 33 -10.26 17.36 9.36
N ASN A 34 -9.36 18.05 10.04
CA ASN A 34 -7.93 18.02 9.74
C ASN A 34 -7.36 16.60 9.88
N LYS A 35 -7.76 15.87 10.93
CA LYS A 35 -7.36 14.47 11.11
C LYS A 35 -7.88 13.56 10.00
N MET A 36 -9.14 13.71 9.59
CA MET A 36 -9.72 12.95 8.48
C MET A 36 -9.04 13.26 7.15
N ILE A 37 -8.72 14.52 6.86
CA ILE A 37 -7.98 14.92 5.67
C ILE A 37 -6.59 14.27 5.68
N GLU A 38 -5.89 14.31 6.81
CA GLU A 38 -4.59 13.67 6.95
C GLU A 38 -4.65 12.16 6.73
N GLU A 39 -5.59 11.47 7.36
CA GLU A 39 -5.77 10.02 7.20
C GLU A 39 -6.13 9.63 5.76
N SER A 40 -6.92 10.46 5.07
CA SER A 40 -7.31 10.22 3.67
C SER A 40 -6.20 10.52 2.67
N THR A 41 -5.26 11.37 3.03
CA THR A 41 -4.16 11.78 2.13
C THR A 41 -2.84 11.08 2.44
N ARG A 42 -2.70 10.41 3.60
CA ARG A 42 -1.44 9.76 3.99
C ARG A 42 -0.97 8.74 2.96
N PRO A 43 0.35 8.54 2.79
CA PRO A 43 0.86 7.40 2.07
C PRO A 43 0.58 6.12 2.86
N VAL A 44 0.36 5.00 2.16
CA VAL A 44 0.18 3.67 2.75
C VAL A 44 1.03 2.70 1.97
N LEU A 45 2.16 2.28 2.53
CA LEU A 45 3.02 1.28 1.91
C LEU A 45 2.62 -0.12 2.38
N THR A 46 2.42 -1.00 1.41
CA THR A 46 2.12 -2.41 1.68
C THR A 46 2.98 -3.31 0.81
N ILE A 47 3.45 -4.40 1.39
CA ILE A 47 4.14 -5.48 0.65
C ILE A 47 3.19 -6.65 0.56
N TYR A 48 3.05 -7.21 -0.63
CA TYR A 48 2.27 -8.42 -0.90
C TYR A 48 2.96 -9.28 -1.94
N SER A 49 2.60 -10.55 -2.01
CA SER A 49 3.07 -11.48 -3.02
C SER A 49 2.06 -11.64 -4.15
N LYS A 50 2.56 -12.02 -5.32
CA LYS A 50 1.74 -12.45 -6.44
C LYS A 50 2.51 -13.52 -7.22
N TYR A 51 1.81 -14.60 -7.56
CA TYR A 51 2.38 -15.69 -8.35
C TYR A 51 1.88 -15.61 -9.80
N VAL A 52 2.80 -15.46 -10.76
CA VAL A 52 2.48 -15.36 -12.18
C VAL A 52 3.56 -16.07 -12.98
N ASP A 53 3.19 -16.92 -13.94
CA ASP A 53 4.12 -17.60 -14.87
C ASP A 53 5.30 -18.30 -14.19
N ASN A 54 5.05 -19.07 -13.13
CA ASN A 54 6.09 -19.74 -12.36
C ASN A 54 7.09 -18.79 -11.66
N HIS A 55 6.78 -17.52 -11.56
CA HIS A 55 7.57 -16.55 -10.81
C HIS A 55 6.77 -16.02 -9.63
N LEU A 56 7.44 -15.89 -8.49
CA LEU A 56 6.91 -15.23 -7.31
C LEU A 56 7.37 -13.79 -7.32
N TYR A 57 6.41 -12.88 -7.35
CA TYR A 57 6.64 -11.46 -7.25
C TYR A 57 6.37 -11.00 -5.83
N ILE A 58 7.33 -10.32 -5.22
CA ILE A 58 7.14 -9.55 -3.99
C ILE A 58 7.00 -8.09 -4.43
N ILE A 59 5.87 -7.50 -4.11
CA ILE A 59 5.47 -6.19 -4.62
C ILE A 59 5.31 -5.22 -3.46
N LEU A 60 6.13 -4.17 -3.45
CA LEU A 60 5.95 -3.00 -2.58
C LEU A 60 5.13 -1.96 -3.34
N LYS A 61 3.98 -1.58 -2.82
CA LYS A 61 3.08 -0.61 -3.48
C LYS A 61 2.62 0.47 -2.51
N ASN A 62 2.54 1.68 -3.01
CA ASN A 62 1.90 2.79 -2.31
C ASN A 62 0.41 2.84 -2.67
N PHE A 63 -0.44 2.42 -1.75
CA PHE A 63 -1.91 2.49 -1.87
C PHE A 63 -2.47 3.84 -1.43
N GLY A 64 -1.64 4.67 -0.79
CA GLY A 64 -2.05 5.99 -0.34
C GLY A 64 -2.12 7.03 -1.47
N ASN A 65 -2.55 8.23 -1.09
CA ASN A 65 -2.75 9.33 -2.03
C ASN A 65 -1.59 10.34 -2.04
N SER A 66 -0.59 10.17 -1.16
CA SER A 66 0.61 11.02 -1.11
C SER A 66 1.87 10.24 -1.46
N PRO A 67 2.90 10.90 -2.03
CA PRO A 67 4.21 10.29 -2.18
C PRO A 67 4.87 10.12 -0.81
N CYS A 68 5.77 9.14 -0.71
CA CYS A 68 6.61 8.92 0.45
C CYS A 68 8.04 8.57 0.07
N ILE A 69 8.93 8.72 1.04
CA ILE A 69 10.33 8.33 0.94
C ILE A 69 10.54 7.16 1.92
N VAL A 70 11.10 6.07 1.44
CA VAL A 70 11.38 4.89 2.26
C VAL A 70 12.65 5.14 3.07
N ASP A 71 12.57 5.00 4.38
CA ASP A 71 13.72 5.12 5.28
C ASP A 71 14.43 3.77 5.40
N SER A 72 13.68 2.71 5.68
CA SER A 72 14.21 1.34 5.75
C SER A 72 13.12 0.30 5.60
N ILE A 73 13.50 -0.88 5.11
CA ILE A 73 12.67 -2.07 5.13
C ILE A 73 13.45 -3.17 5.85
N GLN A 74 12.86 -3.69 6.92
CA GLN A 74 13.38 -4.83 7.66
C GLN A 74 12.53 -6.05 7.34
N THR A 75 13.15 -7.20 7.12
CA THR A 75 12.45 -8.45 6.81
C THR A 75 13.17 -9.64 7.42
N ASP A 76 12.42 -10.68 7.74
CA ASP A 76 12.92 -11.99 8.08
C ASP A 76 13.12 -12.89 6.84
N LEU A 77 12.92 -12.34 5.64
CA LEU A 77 13.17 -12.99 4.37
C LEU A 77 14.69 -13.09 4.13
N ASN A 78 15.22 -14.29 4.26
CA ASN A 78 16.61 -14.58 3.93
C ASN A 78 16.66 -15.42 2.66
N ILE A 79 17.08 -14.80 1.56
CA ILE A 79 17.13 -15.39 0.25
C ILE A 79 18.51 -15.90 -0.06
N THR A 80 18.60 -17.19 -0.40
CA THR A 80 19.85 -17.80 -0.85
C THR A 80 20.17 -17.40 -2.28
N ASN A 81 21.43 -17.57 -2.71
CA ASN A 81 21.84 -17.26 -4.08
C ASN A 81 21.10 -18.11 -5.13
N GLU A 82 20.65 -19.32 -4.74
CA GLU A 82 19.89 -20.23 -5.60
C GLU A 82 18.45 -19.75 -5.84
N GLU A 83 17.89 -18.98 -4.89
CA GLU A 83 16.54 -18.43 -4.94
C GLU A 83 16.48 -17.09 -5.66
N LYS A 84 17.63 -16.47 -5.91
CA LYS A 84 17.70 -15.18 -6.63
C LYS A 84 17.63 -15.43 -8.14
N GLN A 85 16.93 -14.58 -8.83
CA GLN A 85 17.04 -14.46 -10.28
C GLN A 85 18.42 -13.88 -10.62
N PRO A 86 18.99 -14.18 -11.81
CA PRO A 86 20.35 -13.78 -12.18
C PRO A 86 20.70 -12.30 -12.02
N PHE A 87 19.72 -11.43 -11.90
CA PHE A 87 19.92 -9.97 -11.80
C PHE A 87 19.22 -9.30 -10.62
N THR A 88 18.67 -10.08 -9.69
CA THR A 88 18.01 -9.54 -8.51
C THR A 88 18.88 -9.72 -7.28
N GLY A 89 19.13 -8.61 -6.57
CA GLY A 89 19.69 -8.62 -5.21
C GLY A 89 18.66 -9.12 -4.19
N ASN A 90 18.93 -8.96 -2.91
CA ASN A 90 17.92 -9.19 -1.89
C ASN A 90 16.77 -8.20 -2.09
N PRO A 91 15.51 -8.63 -1.87
CA PRO A 91 14.38 -7.73 -1.99
C PRO A 91 14.59 -6.50 -1.13
N TYR A 92 14.52 -5.35 -1.78
CA TYR A 92 14.54 -4.04 -1.11
C TYR A 92 15.82 -3.68 -0.34
N GLU A 93 16.95 -4.37 -0.58
CA GLU A 93 18.23 -4.14 0.12
C GLU A 93 18.71 -2.67 0.00
N ASN A 94 18.56 -2.07 -1.17
CA ASN A 94 19.02 -0.71 -1.47
C ASN A 94 17.87 0.29 -1.67
N ILE A 95 16.72 0.08 -1.03
CA ILE A 95 15.53 0.90 -1.26
C ILE A 95 15.51 2.19 -0.44
N SER A 96 16.40 2.33 0.55
CA SER A 96 16.47 3.53 1.39
C SER A 96 16.70 4.78 0.54
N GLY A 97 15.92 5.84 0.81
CA GLY A 97 15.91 7.08 0.05
C GLY A 97 15.05 7.03 -1.22
N ALA A 98 14.45 5.89 -1.57
CA ALA A 98 13.58 5.80 -2.73
C ALA A 98 12.27 6.54 -2.50
N THR A 99 11.88 7.38 -3.47
CA THR A 99 10.58 8.04 -3.48
C THR A 99 9.55 7.16 -4.18
N ILE A 100 8.45 6.87 -3.50
CA ILE A 100 7.35 6.07 -4.04
C ILE A 100 6.10 6.95 -4.20
N PRO A 101 5.79 7.39 -5.42
CA PRO A 101 4.56 8.13 -5.72
C PRO A 101 3.31 7.29 -5.44
N PRO A 102 2.12 7.92 -5.34
CA PRO A 102 0.85 7.23 -5.26
C PRO A 102 0.68 6.19 -6.37
N LYS A 103 0.13 5.02 -6.03
CA LYS A 103 -0.13 3.90 -6.94
C LYS A 103 1.12 3.27 -7.60
N LYS A 104 2.31 3.77 -7.32
CA LYS A 104 3.57 3.18 -7.83
C LYS A 104 3.87 1.88 -7.10
N SER A 105 4.33 0.88 -7.88
CA SER A 105 4.83 -0.39 -7.39
C SER A 105 6.32 -0.56 -7.68
N ILE A 106 7.04 -1.18 -6.76
CA ILE A 106 8.40 -1.68 -6.94
C ILE A 106 8.34 -3.20 -6.78
N ILE A 107 8.86 -3.92 -7.77
CA ILE A 107 8.67 -5.37 -7.88
C ILE A 107 10.01 -6.06 -7.74
N CYS A 108 10.06 -7.08 -6.90
CA CYS A 108 11.14 -8.05 -6.82
C CYS A 108 10.64 -9.42 -7.28
N THR A 109 11.43 -10.14 -8.09
CA THR A 109 11.07 -11.46 -8.59
C THR A 109 11.92 -12.53 -7.92
N LEU A 110 11.30 -13.62 -7.49
CA LEU A 110 11.93 -14.76 -6.86
C LEU A 110 11.56 -16.07 -7.56
N ILE A 111 12.41 -17.09 -7.40
CA ILE A 111 12.12 -18.45 -7.85
C ILE A 111 11.35 -19.19 -6.75
N PRO A 112 10.08 -19.58 -6.98
CA PRO A 112 9.20 -20.03 -5.89
C PRO A 112 9.53 -21.41 -5.33
N TYR A 113 10.12 -22.32 -6.13
CA TYR A 113 10.34 -23.71 -5.68
C TYR A 113 11.54 -23.86 -4.73
N SER A 114 12.39 -22.86 -4.65
CA SER A 114 13.56 -22.88 -3.76
C SER A 114 13.24 -22.34 -2.38
N LEU A 115 12.13 -21.64 -2.21
CA LEU A 115 11.77 -21.02 -0.93
C LEU A 115 11.46 -22.06 0.14
N LYS A 116 12.30 -22.11 1.18
CA LYS A 116 12.11 -22.97 2.36
C LYS A 116 11.04 -22.44 3.31
N LYS A 117 10.92 -21.13 3.41
CA LYS A 117 9.95 -20.42 4.22
C LYS A 117 9.01 -19.65 3.31
N ARG A 118 7.73 -19.72 3.56
CA ARG A 118 6.69 -19.14 2.71
C ARG A 118 5.94 -17.97 3.34
N ASN A 119 6.11 -17.76 4.63
CA ASN A 119 5.53 -16.63 5.36
C ASN A 119 6.65 -15.71 5.79
N PHE A 120 6.56 -14.43 5.43
CA PHE A 120 7.56 -13.42 5.71
C PHE A 120 6.93 -12.22 6.37
N LYS A 121 7.68 -11.60 7.28
CA LYS A 121 7.31 -10.32 7.90
C LYS A 121 8.17 -9.21 7.35
N PHE A 122 7.54 -8.09 7.08
CA PHE A 122 8.18 -6.86 6.64
C PHE A 122 7.77 -5.73 7.57
N VAL A 123 8.74 -4.97 8.04
CA VAL A 123 8.55 -3.72 8.78
C VAL A 123 9.08 -2.59 7.90
N ILE A 124 8.20 -1.73 7.45
CA ILE A 124 8.50 -0.65 6.52
C ILE A 124 8.46 0.66 7.29
N LYS A 125 9.59 1.37 7.34
CA LYS A 125 9.67 2.73 7.87
C LYS A 125 9.80 3.70 6.71
N TYR A 126 8.99 4.72 6.72
CA TYR A 126 8.95 5.73 5.66
C TYR A 126 8.42 7.05 6.19
N HIS A 127 8.67 8.11 5.46
CA HIS A 127 8.15 9.43 5.80
C HIS A 127 7.54 10.14 4.59
N SER A 128 6.63 11.06 4.87
CA SER A 128 6.07 11.98 3.88
C SER A 128 6.00 13.36 4.50
N GLN A 129 6.63 14.34 3.84
CA GLN A 129 6.83 15.68 4.38
C GLN A 129 7.55 15.62 5.76
N SER A 130 6.88 16.04 6.84
CA SER A 130 7.44 16.07 8.20
C SER A 130 6.98 14.90 9.09
N LYS A 131 6.20 13.95 8.54
CA LYS A 131 5.61 12.83 9.31
C LYS A 131 6.25 11.52 8.93
N SER A 132 6.60 10.73 9.96
CA SER A 132 7.14 9.37 9.81
C SER A 132 6.04 8.36 10.11
N TYR A 133 6.08 7.24 9.39
CA TYR A 133 5.14 6.14 9.47
C TYR A 133 5.91 4.83 9.61
N THR A 134 5.26 3.86 10.24
CA THR A 134 5.76 2.48 10.31
C THR A 134 4.59 1.55 10.04
N ASP A 135 4.69 0.74 8.99
CA ASP A 135 3.69 -0.26 8.65
C ASP A 135 4.33 -1.66 8.74
N GLU A 136 3.56 -2.61 9.26
CA GLU A 136 3.95 -4.02 9.33
C GLU A 136 3.08 -4.82 8.37
N CYS A 137 3.72 -5.65 7.54
CA CYS A 137 3.06 -6.50 6.58
C CYS A 137 3.49 -7.95 6.79
N GLU A 138 2.54 -8.85 6.80
CA GLU A 138 2.80 -10.29 6.75
C GLU A 138 2.41 -10.82 5.37
N VAL A 139 3.37 -11.43 4.68
CA VAL A 139 3.20 -11.94 3.32
C VAL A 139 3.20 -13.46 3.38
N ASN A 140 2.09 -14.05 2.96
CA ASN A 140 1.95 -15.50 2.79
C ASN A 140 2.04 -15.84 1.30
N CYS A 141 3.18 -16.35 0.87
CA CYS A 141 3.43 -16.71 -0.54
C CYS A 141 2.62 -17.94 -1.02
N ASP A 142 2.04 -18.72 -0.10
CA ASP A 142 1.20 -19.85 -0.47
C ASP A 142 -0.25 -19.45 -0.78
N ALA A 143 -0.69 -18.31 -0.29
CA ALA A 143 -2.07 -17.85 -0.50
C ALA A 143 -2.40 -17.65 -1.99
N ASP A 144 -1.45 -17.15 -2.77
CA ASP A 144 -1.63 -16.95 -4.21
C ASP A 144 -1.41 -18.24 -5.03
N ASN A 145 -0.85 -19.30 -4.42
CA ASN A 145 -0.53 -20.57 -5.09
C ASN A 145 -1.71 -21.55 -5.08
N ILE A 146 -2.80 -21.24 -4.37
CA ILE A 146 -3.99 -22.11 -4.26
C ILE A 146 -4.69 -22.25 -5.62
N PHE A 147 -4.62 -21.23 -6.46
CA PHE A 147 -5.18 -21.23 -7.81
C PHE A 147 -4.10 -20.77 -8.81
N PRO A 148 -3.24 -21.70 -9.28
CA PRO A 148 -2.26 -21.33 -10.29
C PRO A 148 -2.98 -20.83 -11.55
N ASP A 149 -2.53 -19.69 -12.04
CA ASP A 149 -2.99 -19.15 -13.31
C ASP A 149 -2.60 -20.12 -14.43
N LEU A 150 -3.56 -20.83 -14.96
CA LEU A 150 -3.35 -21.72 -16.10
C LEU A 150 -3.26 -20.86 -17.37
N TYR A 151 -2.04 -20.63 -17.83
CA TYR A 151 -1.80 -20.05 -19.14
C TYR A 151 -1.80 -21.13 -20.22
N PRO A 152 -2.33 -20.84 -21.41
CA PRO A 152 -2.22 -21.76 -22.53
C PRO A 152 -0.74 -21.98 -22.86
N THR A 153 -0.27 -23.19 -22.69
CA THR A 153 1.09 -23.59 -23.05
C THR A 153 1.38 -23.31 -24.51
N ILE A 154 2.45 -22.58 -24.79
CA ILE A 154 2.93 -22.36 -26.14
C ILE A 154 3.74 -23.58 -26.53
N ASP A 155 3.20 -24.42 -27.45
CA ASP A 155 3.96 -25.52 -28.04
C ASP A 155 4.97 -24.94 -29.04
N PRO A 156 6.29 -25.16 -28.85
CA PRO A 156 7.30 -24.64 -29.78
C PRO A 156 7.16 -25.15 -31.21
N LYS A 157 6.37 -26.21 -31.43
CA LYS A 157 6.08 -26.77 -32.76
C LYS A 157 4.98 -26.01 -33.50
N ASN A 158 4.32 -25.09 -32.88
CA ASN A 158 3.28 -24.27 -33.54
C ASN A 158 3.90 -23.29 -34.55
N HIS A 159 3.17 -23.01 -35.61
CA HIS A 159 3.53 -21.95 -36.58
C HIS A 159 3.70 -20.61 -35.88
N GLY A 160 4.62 -19.78 -36.38
CA GLY A 160 4.98 -18.49 -35.81
C GLY A 160 3.78 -17.58 -35.53
N ASP A 161 2.75 -17.61 -36.40
CA ASP A 161 1.53 -16.84 -36.24
C ASP A 161 0.71 -17.24 -35.01
N ILE A 162 0.64 -18.56 -34.73
CA ILE A 162 -0.06 -19.08 -33.55
C ILE A 162 0.70 -18.71 -32.27
N ILE A 163 2.04 -18.73 -32.31
CA ILE A 163 2.88 -18.28 -31.20
C ILE A 163 2.63 -16.80 -30.93
N ALA A 164 2.62 -15.96 -31.96
CA ALA A 164 2.37 -14.53 -31.86
C ALA A 164 0.99 -14.23 -31.26
N LEU A 165 -0.05 -14.89 -31.75
CA LEU A 165 -1.42 -14.72 -31.24
C LEU A 165 -1.56 -15.16 -29.77
N LYS A 166 -0.95 -16.27 -29.37
CA LYS A 166 -0.95 -16.72 -27.98
C LYS A 166 -0.18 -15.75 -27.07
N THR A 167 0.95 -15.20 -27.53
CA THR A 167 1.72 -14.21 -26.79
C THR A 167 0.93 -12.91 -26.62
N MET A 168 0.20 -12.46 -27.65
CA MET A 168 -0.69 -11.31 -27.57
C MET A 168 -1.84 -11.55 -26.57
N ALA A 169 -2.49 -12.72 -26.64
CA ALA A 169 -3.57 -13.08 -25.70
C ALA A 169 -3.05 -13.08 -24.25
N HIS A 170 -1.85 -13.61 -24.04
CA HIS A 170 -1.17 -13.63 -22.76
C HIS A 170 -0.88 -12.20 -22.23
N ALA A 171 -0.37 -11.32 -23.10
CA ALA A 171 -0.12 -9.93 -22.74
C ALA A 171 -1.41 -9.19 -22.36
N ILE A 172 -2.50 -9.40 -23.10
CA ILE A 172 -3.81 -8.81 -22.80
C ILE A 172 -4.36 -9.33 -21.45
N GLN A 173 -4.25 -10.63 -21.18
CA GLN A 173 -4.66 -11.21 -19.90
C GLN A 173 -3.86 -10.63 -18.74
N ASN A 174 -2.55 -10.45 -18.91
CA ASN A 174 -1.70 -9.83 -17.90
C ASN A 174 -2.07 -8.37 -17.61
N ILE A 175 -2.37 -7.59 -18.65
CA ILE A 175 -2.84 -6.21 -18.49
C ILE A 175 -4.18 -6.19 -17.73
N HIS A 176 -5.10 -7.09 -18.05
CA HIS A 176 -6.38 -7.19 -17.35
C HIS A 176 -6.20 -7.54 -15.87
N LYS A 177 -5.32 -8.49 -15.56
CA LYS A 177 -5.02 -8.89 -14.17
C LYS A 177 -4.28 -7.82 -13.36
N GLN A 178 -3.51 -6.94 -14.01
CA GLN A 178 -2.86 -5.81 -13.32
C GLN A 178 -3.85 -4.74 -12.88
N ASN A 179 -5.04 -4.70 -13.49
CA ASN A 179 -6.09 -3.73 -13.20
C ASN A 179 -7.16 -4.27 -12.23
N LEU A 180 -7.07 -5.53 -11.81
CA LEU A 180 -7.88 -6.13 -10.74
C LEU A 180 -7.21 -5.92 -9.38
#